data_457fc43eff59b94bc633b5c555b68e48
#
_entry.id   457fc43eff59b94bc633b5c555b68e48
#
_cell.length_a   1.000
_cell.length_b   1.000
_cell.length_c   1.000
_cell.angle_alpha   90.00
_cell.angle_beta   90.00
_cell.angle_gamma   90.00
#
_symmetry.space_group_name_H-M   'P 1'
#
loop_
_entity.id
_entity.type
_entity.pdbx_description
1 polymer ?
#
loop_
_entity_poly.entity_id
_entity_poly.type
_entity_poly.pdbx_seq_one_letter_code
_entity_poly.pdbx_strand_id
1 'polypeptide(L)'
;IVDNNPMATMRLTQVFTQKGWKIEVCDDGDLAVDTYVQLAPNMVLLALDIPTMDGHTAALEIRESDPDARIVFMAPRHQRQLAADATHSAGAVAWLEKPVTQGIIDDNWDMIMGTIPDAPGLEDLDQLYPEDVDEMRAKRDEEEVVEVSAAMPLPAPLPIVEAEPTPKIKRGKLKLFILLILLGAIGGAAYLWYWADLLV
;
A
#
# COMPACT_ATOMS: atom_id res chain seq x y z
N ILE A 1 4.92 -6.63 -4.22
CA ILE A 1 4.52 -5.90 -5.44
C ILE A 1 3.66 -4.75 -5.00
N VAL A 2 4.07 -3.53 -5.31
CA VAL A 2 3.35 -2.30 -4.94
C VAL A 2 2.88 -1.60 -6.22
N ASP A 3 1.58 -1.65 -6.48
CA ASP A 3 0.95 -1.03 -7.64
C ASP A 3 -0.56 -0.91 -7.42
N ASN A 4 -1.15 0.25 -7.65
CA ASN A 4 -2.58 0.50 -7.52
C ASN A 4 -3.41 -0.04 -8.71
N ASN A 5 -2.78 -0.64 -9.71
CA ASN A 5 -3.47 -1.25 -10.85
C ASN A 5 -3.65 -2.76 -10.66
N PRO A 6 -4.89 -3.25 -10.41
CA PRO A 6 -5.16 -4.67 -10.15
C PRO A 6 -4.75 -5.61 -11.29
N MET A 7 -4.80 -5.13 -12.54
CA MET A 7 -4.39 -5.93 -13.69
C MET A 7 -2.87 -6.10 -13.76
N ALA A 8 -2.10 -5.08 -13.33
CA ALA A 8 -0.66 -5.15 -13.25
C ALA A 8 -0.23 -6.10 -12.12
N THR A 9 -0.80 -5.93 -10.92
CA THR A 9 -0.48 -6.78 -9.76
C THR A 9 -0.83 -8.24 -10.01
N MET A 10 -2.00 -8.53 -10.58
CA MET A 10 -2.40 -9.92 -10.92
C MET A 10 -1.43 -10.57 -11.92
N ARG A 11 -1.03 -9.86 -12.97
CA ARG A 11 -0.06 -10.37 -13.96
C ARG A 11 1.30 -10.65 -13.33
N LEU A 12 1.83 -9.70 -12.57
CA LEU A 12 3.12 -9.84 -11.89
C LEU A 12 3.09 -10.99 -10.86
N THR A 13 2.02 -11.09 -10.08
CA THR A 13 1.80 -12.20 -9.15
C THR A 13 1.89 -13.54 -9.87
N GLN A 14 1.23 -13.68 -11.02
CA GLN A 14 1.28 -14.91 -11.81
C GLN A 14 2.71 -15.23 -12.27
N VAL A 15 3.44 -14.24 -12.82
CA VAL A 15 4.82 -14.44 -13.31
C VAL A 15 5.76 -14.84 -12.18
N PHE A 16 5.74 -14.13 -11.07
CA PHE A 16 6.65 -14.40 -9.95
C PHE A 16 6.29 -15.68 -9.18
N THR A 17 5.00 -16.02 -9.07
CA THR A 17 4.57 -17.31 -8.51
C THR A 17 5.08 -18.49 -9.37
N GLN A 18 5.04 -18.37 -10.70
CA GLN A 18 5.61 -19.40 -11.60
C GLN A 18 7.13 -19.54 -11.44
N LYS A 19 7.82 -18.48 -11.05
CA LYS A 19 9.25 -18.51 -10.70
C LYS A 19 9.52 -19.02 -9.27
N GLY A 20 8.49 -19.40 -8.51
CA GLY A 20 8.60 -19.95 -7.15
C GLY A 20 8.68 -18.90 -6.04
N TRP A 21 8.35 -17.65 -6.32
CA TRP A 21 8.34 -16.59 -5.32
C TRP A 21 7.04 -16.56 -4.52
N LYS A 22 7.14 -16.26 -3.23
CA LYS A 22 6.01 -15.89 -2.41
C LYS A 22 5.73 -14.40 -2.60
N ILE A 23 4.49 -14.04 -2.87
CA ILE A 23 4.10 -12.68 -3.25
C ILE A 23 3.21 -12.06 -2.18
N GLU A 24 3.54 -10.83 -1.82
CA GLU A 24 2.68 -9.91 -1.10
C GLU A 24 2.37 -8.73 -2.01
N VAL A 25 1.15 -8.18 -1.91
CA VAL A 25 0.68 -7.09 -2.78
C VAL A 25 0.17 -5.94 -1.92
N CYS A 26 0.64 -4.73 -2.22
CA CYS A 26 0.17 -3.48 -1.65
C CYS A 26 -0.25 -2.54 -2.79
N ASP A 27 -1.18 -1.63 -2.53
CA ASP A 27 -1.67 -0.64 -3.49
C ASP A 27 -1.37 0.81 -3.07
N ASP A 28 -0.63 1.00 -1.99
CA ASP A 28 -0.36 2.26 -1.32
C ASP A 28 1.11 2.34 -0.86
N GLY A 29 1.70 3.54 -0.90
CA GLY A 29 3.11 3.74 -0.58
C GLY A 29 3.43 3.61 0.91
N ASP A 30 2.63 4.21 1.79
CA ASP A 30 2.82 4.12 3.25
C ASP A 30 2.69 2.66 3.71
N LEU A 31 1.64 1.98 3.23
CA LEU A 31 1.43 0.57 3.53
C LEU A 31 2.59 -0.30 3.02
N ALA A 32 3.20 0.07 1.91
CA ALA A 32 4.34 -0.67 1.36
C ALA A 32 5.58 -0.56 2.26
N VAL A 33 5.88 0.62 2.82
CA VAL A 33 6.97 0.83 3.78
C VAL A 33 6.72 0.01 5.05
N ASP A 34 5.53 0.10 5.64
CA ASP A 34 5.15 -0.67 6.82
C ASP A 34 5.27 -2.19 6.58
N THR A 35 4.77 -2.65 5.42
CA THR A 35 4.83 -4.06 5.03
C THR A 35 6.28 -4.52 4.81
N TYR A 36 7.13 -3.65 4.24
CA TYR A 36 8.56 -3.96 4.06
C TYR A 36 9.24 -4.23 5.40
N VAL A 37 9.07 -3.34 6.36
CA VAL A 37 9.66 -3.48 7.71
C VAL A 37 9.17 -4.76 8.40
N GLN A 38 7.91 -5.13 8.22
CA GLN A 38 7.33 -6.33 8.84
C GLN A 38 7.79 -7.63 8.19
N LEU A 39 7.95 -7.66 6.87
CA LEU A 39 8.18 -8.90 6.10
C LEU A 39 9.65 -9.08 5.69
N ALA A 40 10.44 -8.01 5.62
CA ALA A 40 11.79 -8.00 5.08
C ALA A 40 11.91 -8.81 3.77
N PRO A 41 11.20 -8.42 2.70
CA PRO A 41 11.13 -9.20 1.47
C PRO A 41 12.48 -9.16 0.73
N ASN A 42 12.77 -10.19 -0.04
CA ASN A 42 14.01 -10.24 -0.84
C ASN A 42 14.04 -9.23 -2.02
N MET A 43 12.88 -8.73 -2.43
CA MET A 43 12.75 -7.77 -3.53
C MET A 43 11.41 -7.04 -3.47
N VAL A 44 11.40 -5.78 -3.85
CA VAL A 44 10.20 -4.96 -4.03
C VAL A 44 10.09 -4.52 -5.48
N LEU A 45 8.95 -4.79 -6.11
CA LEU A 45 8.56 -4.16 -7.38
C LEU A 45 7.62 -3.00 -7.05
N LEU A 46 8.04 -1.79 -7.34
CA LEU A 46 7.41 -0.57 -6.85
C LEU A 46 7.01 0.35 -8.01
N ALA A 47 5.72 0.60 -8.17
CA ALA A 47 5.23 1.59 -9.11
C ALA A 47 5.55 3.01 -8.61
N LEU A 48 5.93 3.92 -9.52
CA LEU A 48 6.20 5.31 -9.15
C LEU A 48 4.92 6.07 -8.79
N ASP A 49 3.86 5.84 -9.54
CA ASP A 49 2.58 6.53 -9.38
C ASP A 49 1.63 5.64 -8.54
N ILE A 50 1.67 5.84 -7.25
CA ILE A 50 0.83 5.17 -6.23
C ILE A 50 0.28 6.21 -5.25
N PRO A 51 -0.87 5.93 -4.61
CA PRO A 51 -1.49 6.87 -3.68
C PRO A 51 -0.71 7.04 -2.38
N THR A 52 -1.08 8.05 -1.62
CA THR A 52 -0.62 8.46 -0.30
C THR A 52 0.84 8.93 -0.32
N MET A 53 1.77 8.04 -0.55
CA MET A 53 3.19 8.30 -0.73
C MET A 53 3.61 7.81 -2.13
N ASP A 54 4.28 8.65 -2.91
CA ASP A 54 4.78 8.23 -4.23
C ASP A 54 5.89 7.17 -4.12
N GLY A 55 6.06 6.40 -5.20
CA GLY A 55 6.98 5.26 -5.16
C GLY A 55 8.45 5.65 -4.96
N HIS A 56 8.87 6.86 -5.36
CA HIS A 56 10.25 7.30 -5.13
C HIS A 56 10.49 7.58 -3.64
N THR A 57 9.58 8.29 -2.99
CA THR A 57 9.63 8.57 -1.54
C THR A 57 9.58 7.26 -0.75
N ALA A 58 8.64 6.36 -1.07
CA ALA A 58 8.56 5.05 -0.44
C ALA A 58 9.87 4.23 -0.59
N ALA A 59 10.53 4.32 -1.74
CA ALA A 59 11.81 3.65 -1.95
C ALA A 59 12.93 4.23 -1.08
N LEU A 60 12.97 5.54 -0.90
CA LEU A 60 13.95 6.19 -0.03
C LEU A 60 13.74 5.78 1.44
N GLU A 61 12.50 5.79 1.94
CA GLU A 61 12.21 5.34 3.31
C GLU A 61 12.54 3.85 3.52
N ILE A 62 12.27 3.00 2.53
CA ILE A 62 12.70 1.60 2.58
C ILE A 62 14.24 1.50 2.64
N ARG A 63 14.96 2.27 1.83
CA ARG A 63 16.43 2.26 1.79
C ARG A 63 17.08 2.86 3.03
N GLU A 64 16.43 3.82 3.67
CA GLU A 64 16.86 4.34 4.98
C GLU A 64 16.76 3.25 6.05
N SER A 65 15.70 2.46 6.05
CA SER A 65 15.51 1.35 6.99
C SER A 65 16.38 0.14 6.69
N ASP A 66 16.63 -0.16 5.42
CA ASP A 66 17.43 -1.28 4.92
C ASP A 66 18.30 -0.87 3.72
N PRO A 67 19.60 -0.57 3.96
CA PRO A 67 20.54 -0.21 2.90
C PRO A 67 20.71 -1.28 1.80
N ASP A 68 20.41 -2.53 2.08
CA ASP A 68 20.50 -3.64 1.14
C ASP A 68 19.15 -3.98 0.48
N ALA A 69 18.14 -3.13 0.62
CA ALA A 69 16.83 -3.32 -0.01
C ALA A 69 16.92 -3.37 -1.53
N ARG A 70 16.46 -4.47 -2.13
CA ARG A 70 16.43 -4.66 -3.58
C ARG A 70 15.13 -4.11 -4.15
N ILE A 71 15.21 -2.96 -4.81
CA ILE A 71 14.06 -2.24 -5.35
C ILE A 71 14.12 -2.23 -6.87
N VAL A 72 12.99 -2.51 -7.52
CA VAL A 72 12.78 -2.40 -8.97
C VAL A 72 11.61 -1.47 -9.21
N PHE A 73 11.84 -0.34 -9.85
CA PHE A 73 10.75 0.56 -10.20
C PHE A 73 9.96 0.07 -11.41
N MET A 74 8.68 0.45 -11.44
CA MET A 74 7.78 0.22 -12.56
C MET A 74 7.12 1.54 -12.95
N ALA A 75 7.30 1.96 -14.20
CA ALA A 75 6.76 3.21 -14.69
C ALA A 75 6.26 3.12 -16.13
N PRO A 76 5.25 3.91 -16.53
CA PRO A 76 4.84 3.99 -17.93
C PRO A 76 5.90 4.77 -18.74
N ARG A 77 5.90 4.54 -20.05
CA ARG A 77 6.90 5.11 -20.98
C ARG A 77 7.06 6.63 -20.88
N HIS A 78 5.98 7.36 -20.64
CA HIS A 78 6.03 8.82 -20.54
C HIS A 78 6.74 9.32 -19.26
N GLN A 79 6.92 8.47 -18.26
CA GLN A 79 7.65 8.75 -17.01
C GLN A 79 9.09 8.21 -17.04
N ARG A 80 9.62 7.82 -18.20
CA ARG A 80 10.95 7.21 -18.32
C ARG A 80 12.05 8.01 -17.61
N GLN A 81 12.08 9.33 -17.80
CA GLN A 81 13.10 10.18 -17.20
C GLN A 81 12.97 10.17 -15.66
N LEU A 82 11.76 10.35 -15.17
CA LEU A 82 11.47 10.29 -13.73
C LEU A 82 11.86 8.93 -13.14
N ALA A 83 11.58 7.83 -13.87
CA ALA A 83 11.96 6.49 -13.42
C ALA A 83 13.47 6.29 -13.36
N ALA A 84 14.21 6.82 -14.35
CA ALA A 84 15.67 6.77 -14.34
C ALA A 84 16.27 7.59 -13.20
N ASP A 85 15.76 8.80 -12.96
CA ASP A 85 16.20 9.68 -11.87
C ASP A 85 15.89 9.07 -10.50
N ALA A 86 14.68 8.53 -10.30
CA ALA A 86 14.30 7.83 -9.08
C ALA A 86 15.15 6.57 -8.84
N THR A 87 15.47 5.82 -9.90
CA THR A 87 16.34 4.63 -9.82
C THR A 87 17.73 5.01 -9.33
N HIS A 88 18.31 6.08 -9.86
CA HIS A 88 19.60 6.57 -9.42
C HIS A 88 19.55 7.10 -7.98
N SER A 89 18.55 7.91 -7.65
CA SER A 89 18.39 8.54 -6.34
C SER A 89 18.22 7.51 -5.22
N ALA A 90 17.31 6.55 -5.39
CA ALA A 90 17.04 5.54 -4.37
C ALA A 90 17.98 4.31 -4.44
N GLY A 91 18.95 4.27 -5.36
CA GLY A 91 19.80 3.11 -5.54
C GLY A 91 19.02 1.84 -5.91
N ALA A 92 17.94 1.99 -6.70
CA ALA A 92 17.19 0.84 -7.18
C ALA A 92 18.01 0.08 -8.25
N VAL A 93 17.85 -1.25 -8.29
CA VAL A 93 18.65 -2.10 -9.21
C VAL A 93 18.24 -1.94 -10.66
N ALA A 94 16.97 -1.60 -10.91
CA ALA A 94 16.43 -1.40 -12.26
C ALA A 94 15.13 -0.62 -12.23
N TRP A 95 14.70 -0.14 -13.40
CA TRP A 95 13.31 0.21 -13.64
C TRP A 95 12.78 -0.51 -14.88
N LEU A 96 11.48 -0.88 -14.86
CA LEU A 96 10.81 -1.61 -15.92
C LEU A 96 9.67 -0.78 -16.50
N GLU A 97 9.58 -0.76 -17.84
CA GLU A 97 8.51 -0.05 -18.55
C GLU A 97 7.19 -0.85 -18.44
N LYS A 98 6.13 -0.19 -17.98
CA LYS A 98 4.77 -0.76 -17.97
C LYS A 98 4.18 -0.79 -19.40
N PRO A 99 3.48 -1.85 -19.80
CA PRO A 99 3.09 -3.01 -19.03
C PRO A 99 4.22 -4.03 -18.85
N VAL A 100 4.57 -4.36 -17.62
CA VAL A 100 5.61 -5.33 -17.32
C VAL A 100 5.13 -6.74 -17.68
N THR A 101 5.86 -7.39 -18.58
CA THR A 101 5.58 -8.75 -19.06
C THR A 101 6.64 -9.72 -18.57
N GLN A 102 6.36 -11.02 -18.65
CA GLN A 102 7.37 -12.04 -18.34
C GLN A 102 8.65 -11.87 -19.15
N GLY A 103 8.56 -11.59 -20.45
CA GLY A 103 9.73 -11.36 -21.30
C GLY A 103 10.59 -10.19 -20.80
N ILE A 104 9.98 -9.05 -20.44
CA ILE A 104 10.69 -7.90 -19.87
C ILE A 104 11.41 -8.30 -18.56
N ILE A 105 10.79 -9.10 -17.72
CA ILE A 105 11.40 -9.58 -16.48
C ILE A 105 12.57 -10.51 -16.79
N ASP A 106 12.39 -11.45 -17.71
CA ASP A 106 13.43 -12.43 -18.08
C ASP A 106 14.64 -11.73 -18.76
N ASP A 107 14.39 -10.78 -19.65
CA ASP A 107 15.43 -10.01 -20.34
C ASP A 107 16.26 -9.12 -19.39
N ASN A 108 15.67 -8.68 -18.26
CA ASN A 108 16.32 -7.83 -17.26
C ASN A 108 16.71 -8.59 -15.99
N TRP A 109 16.58 -9.92 -15.96
CA TRP A 109 16.76 -10.70 -14.74
C TRP A 109 18.14 -10.57 -14.12
N ASP A 110 19.19 -10.56 -14.92
CA ASP A 110 20.58 -10.41 -14.45
C ASP A 110 20.80 -9.03 -13.79
N MET A 111 20.15 -7.98 -14.31
CA MET A 111 20.18 -6.64 -13.72
C MET A 111 19.38 -6.61 -12.41
N ILE A 112 18.18 -7.17 -12.41
CA ILE A 112 17.30 -7.24 -11.24
C ILE A 112 17.98 -7.97 -10.09
N MET A 113 18.74 -9.04 -10.38
CA MET A 113 19.43 -9.85 -9.38
C MET A 113 20.89 -9.42 -9.17
N GLY A 114 21.32 -8.37 -9.84
CA GLY A 114 22.68 -7.83 -9.75
C GLY A 114 22.99 -7.17 -8.40
N THR A 115 24.13 -6.47 -8.35
CA THR A 115 24.55 -5.70 -7.16
C THR A 115 23.58 -4.54 -6.91
N ILE A 116 23.30 -4.27 -5.66
CA ILE A 116 22.45 -3.14 -5.25
C ILE A 116 23.33 -1.88 -5.28
N PRO A 117 22.93 -0.84 -6.03
CA PRO A 117 23.67 0.42 -6.07
C PRO A 117 23.54 1.23 -4.78
N ASP A 118 24.45 2.19 -4.58
CA ASP A 118 24.30 3.20 -3.53
C ASP A 118 23.07 4.08 -3.79
N ALA A 119 22.50 4.66 -2.73
CA ALA A 119 21.33 5.53 -2.77
C ALA A 119 21.73 6.99 -2.48
N PRO A 120 22.22 7.75 -3.46
CA PRO A 120 22.71 9.12 -3.23
C PRO A 120 21.60 10.07 -2.76
N GLY A 121 20.33 9.78 -3.04
CA GLY A 121 19.19 10.57 -2.57
C GLY A 121 19.01 10.55 -1.04
N LEU A 122 19.57 9.59 -0.33
CA LEU A 122 19.56 9.59 1.15
C LEU A 122 20.47 10.66 1.72
N GLU A 123 21.64 10.90 1.11
CA GLU A 123 22.57 11.96 1.55
C GLU A 123 21.94 13.36 1.40
N ASP A 124 21.10 13.55 0.39
CA ASP A 124 20.38 14.81 0.17
C ASP A 124 19.27 15.02 1.21
N LEU A 125 18.62 13.95 1.69
CA LEU A 125 17.62 14.00 2.75
C LEU A 125 18.23 14.42 4.07
N ASP A 126 19.37 13.88 4.45
CA ASP A 126 20.12 14.26 5.67
C ASP A 126 20.53 15.73 5.65
N GLN A 127 20.81 16.30 4.47
CA GLN A 127 21.12 17.72 4.31
C GLN A 127 19.86 18.61 4.37
N LEU A 128 18.70 18.11 3.93
CA LEU A 128 17.44 18.82 3.97
C LEU A 128 16.76 18.78 5.34
N TYR A 129 17.07 17.77 6.13
CA TYR A 129 16.55 17.57 7.48
C TYR A 129 17.73 17.42 8.49
N PRO A 130 18.52 18.47 8.72
CA PRO A 130 19.51 18.43 9.80
C PRO A 130 18.80 18.20 11.13
N GLU A 131 19.43 17.48 12.06
CA GLU A 131 18.89 17.09 13.37
C GLU A 131 18.24 18.25 14.17
N ASP A 132 18.57 19.51 13.80
CA ASP A 132 17.97 20.72 14.38
C ASP A 132 16.48 20.92 14.05
N VAL A 133 15.92 20.21 13.07
CA VAL A 133 14.47 20.33 12.70
C VAL A 133 13.59 19.67 13.75
N ASP A 134 14.03 18.59 14.36
CA ASP A 134 13.31 17.94 15.45
C ASP A 134 13.26 18.82 16.70
N GLU A 135 14.35 19.55 17.00
CA GLU A 135 14.34 20.56 18.05
C GLU A 135 13.44 21.76 17.73
N MET A 136 13.41 22.19 16.47
CA MET A 136 12.52 23.29 16.04
C MET A 136 11.04 22.86 16.04
N ARG A 137 10.76 21.60 15.72
CA ARG A 137 9.42 21.03 15.76
C ARG A 137 8.92 20.91 17.20
N ALA A 138 9.77 20.39 18.11
CA ALA A 138 9.46 20.31 19.53
C ALA A 138 9.22 21.69 20.15
N LYS A 139 10.03 22.70 19.80
CA LYS A 139 9.85 24.08 20.26
C LYS A 139 8.58 24.73 19.71
N ARG A 140 8.20 24.44 18.48
CA ARG A 140 6.94 24.95 17.88
C ARG A 140 5.73 24.33 18.54
N ASP A 141 5.75 23.03 18.83
CA ASP A 141 4.66 22.33 19.50
C ASP A 141 4.52 22.80 20.96
N GLU A 142 5.63 23.16 21.63
CA GLU A 142 5.59 23.78 22.95
C GLU A 142 5.08 25.23 22.94
N GLU A 143 5.43 26.04 21.92
CA GLU A 143 4.92 27.41 21.76
C GLU A 143 3.43 27.43 21.40
N GLU A 144 2.96 26.51 20.54
CA GLU A 144 1.54 26.40 20.15
C GLU A 144 0.66 25.99 21.33
N VAL A 145 1.15 25.13 22.23
CA VAL A 145 0.44 24.74 23.45
C VAL A 145 0.35 25.89 24.46
N VAL A 146 1.37 26.77 24.51
CA VAL A 146 1.38 27.92 25.42
C VAL A 146 0.48 29.06 24.90
N GLU A 147 0.45 29.29 23.59
CA GLU A 147 -0.38 30.35 23.00
C GLU A 147 -1.88 30.01 23.02
N VAL A 148 -2.25 28.73 22.85
CA VAL A 148 -3.64 28.27 22.97
C VAL A 148 -4.14 28.35 24.42
N SER A 149 -3.24 28.26 25.40
CA SER A 149 -3.59 28.37 26.83
C SER A 149 -3.78 29.81 27.30
N ALA A 150 -3.26 30.82 26.58
CA ALA A 150 -3.26 32.21 27.00
C ALA A 150 -4.34 33.09 26.37
N ALA A 151 -5.07 32.66 25.37
CA ALA A 151 -5.87 33.54 24.52
C ALA A 151 -7.29 33.08 24.19
N MET A 152 -8.09 32.54 25.16
CA MET A 152 -9.54 32.54 24.93
C MET A 152 -10.32 32.49 26.27
N PRO A 153 -11.17 33.52 26.58
CA PRO A 153 -12.24 33.31 27.55
C PRO A 153 -13.23 32.30 26.98
N LEU A 154 -13.54 31.27 27.79
CA LEU A 154 -14.50 30.22 27.44
C LEU A 154 -15.80 30.83 26.88
N PRO A 155 -16.25 30.43 25.69
CA PRO A 155 -17.57 30.81 25.23
C PRO A 155 -18.61 30.20 26.16
N ALA A 156 -19.65 30.99 26.45
CA ALA A 156 -20.77 30.56 27.27
C ALA A 156 -21.35 29.23 26.73
N PRO A 157 -21.81 28.32 27.59
CA PRO A 157 -22.35 27.04 27.15
C PRO A 157 -23.55 27.28 26.23
N LEU A 158 -23.44 26.74 25.01
CA LEU A 158 -24.55 26.70 24.06
C LEU A 158 -25.70 25.87 24.65
N PRO A 159 -26.97 26.26 24.40
CA PRO A 159 -28.09 25.47 24.89
C PRO A 159 -28.01 24.05 24.35
N ILE A 160 -28.19 23.10 25.26
CA ILE A 160 -28.23 21.66 24.92
C ILE A 160 -29.43 21.46 23.99
N VAL A 161 -29.14 21.28 22.69
CA VAL A 161 -30.13 20.76 21.75
C VAL A 161 -30.22 19.26 22.06
N GLU A 162 -31.37 18.85 22.61
CA GLU A 162 -31.70 17.44 22.78
C GLU A 162 -31.52 16.73 21.42
N ALA A 163 -30.57 15.81 21.38
CA ALA A 163 -30.33 14.98 20.20
C ALA A 163 -31.59 14.13 19.98
N GLU A 164 -32.21 14.30 18.82
CA GLU A 164 -33.26 13.40 18.36
C GLU A 164 -32.74 11.95 18.35
N PRO A 165 -33.54 10.99 18.81
CA PRO A 165 -33.11 9.60 18.92
C PRO A 165 -32.84 9.03 17.53
N THR A 166 -31.62 8.60 17.30
CA THR A 166 -31.23 7.86 16.09
C THR A 166 -32.16 6.65 15.88
N PRO A 167 -32.63 6.38 14.66
CA PRO A 167 -33.55 5.28 14.40
C PRO A 167 -32.87 3.95 14.70
N LYS A 168 -33.37 3.23 15.70
CA LYS A 168 -32.94 1.87 16.02
C LYS A 168 -33.29 0.94 14.86
N ILE A 169 -32.28 0.49 14.14
CA ILE A 169 -32.40 -0.54 13.10
C ILE A 169 -32.94 -1.81 13.78
N LYS A 170 -34.18 -2.19 13.45
CA LYS A 170 -34.84 -3.39 13.96
C LYS A 170 -34.09 -4.64 13.47
N ARG A 171 -33.30 -5.27 14.33
CA ARG A 171 -32.52 -6.51 14.09
C ARG A 171 -33.36 -7.73 13.67
N GLY A 172 -34.71 -7.62 13.60
CA GLY A 172 -35.58 -8.73 13.25
C GLY A 172 -35.56 -9.14 11.78
N LYS A 173 -35.32 -8.21 10.86
CA LYS A 173 -35.36 -8.51 9.40
C LYS A 173 -34.13 -9.27 8.89
N LEU A 174 -32.97 -9.10 9.53
CA LEU A 174 -31.77 -9.80 9.15
C LEU A 174 -31.82 -11.31 9.46
N LYS A 175 -32.42 -11.67 10.60
CA LYS A 175 -32.59 -13.09 10.97
C LYS A 175 -33.53 -13.83 10.02
N LEU A 176 -34.59 -13.15 9.55
CA LEU A 176 -35.55 -13.71 8.60
C LEU A 176 -34.89 -13.94 7.22
N PHE A 177 -34.01 -13.02 6.81
CA PHE A 177 -33.31 -13.13 5.53
C PHE A 177 -32.29 -14.29 5.52
N ILE A 178 -31.55 -14.46 6.61
CA ILE A 178 -30.61 -15.59 6.80
C ILE A 178 -31.36 -16.92 6.84
N LEU A 179 -32.54 -16.99 7.48
CA LEU A 179 -33.37 -18.21 7.53
C LEU A 179 -33.89 -18.60 6.14
N LEU A 180 -34.29 -17.62 5.30
CA LEU A 180 -34.74 -17.88 3.94
C LEU A 180 -33.61 -18.38 3.01
N ILE A 181 -32.39 -17.88 3.16
CA ILE A 181 -31.21 -18.37 2.40
C ILE A 181 -30.89 -19.81 2.80
N LEU A 182 -30.92 -20.15 4.10
CA LEU A 182 -30.67 -21.51 4.59
C LEU A 182 -31.74 -22.51 4.09
N LEU A 183 -33.02 -22.13 4.08
CA LEU A 183 -34.10 -22.96 3.54
C LEU A 183 -33.97 -23.18 2.02
N GLY A 184 -33.51 -22.15 1.28
CA GLY A 184 -33.25 -22.26 -0.16
C GLY A 184 -32.10 -23.23 -0.49
N ALA A 185 -31.02 -23.19 0.32
CA ALA A 185 -29.88 -24.09 0.15
C ALA A 185 -30.23 -25.56 0.43
N ILE A 186 -31.06 -25.84 1.43
CA ILE A 186 -31.49 -27.21 1.76
C ILE A 186 -32.44 -27.74 0.69
N GLY A 187 -33.38 -26.92 0.19
CA GLY A 187 -34.30 -27.28 -0.90
C GLY A 187 -33.58 -27.55 -2.23
N GLY A 188 -32.54 -26.75 -2.57
CA GLY A 188 -31.71 -26.94 -3.75
C GLY A 188 -30.91 -28.24 -3.71
N ALA A 189 -30.33 -28.59 -2.58
CA ALA A 189 -29.59 -29.82 -2.42
C ALA A 189 -30.49 -31.09 -2.52
N ALA A 190 -31.68 -31.04 -1.93
CA ALA A 190 -32.66 -32.12 -2.04
C ALA A 190 -33.19 -32.30 -3.48
N TYR A 191 -33.37 -31.19 -4.20
CA TYR A 191 -33.80 -31.24 -5.60
C TYR A 191 -32.71 -31.84 -6.50
N LEU A 192 -31.46 -31.48 -6.33
CA LEU A 192 -30.34 -32.05 -7.09
C LEU A 192 -30.13 -33.54 -6.77
N TRP A 193 -30.30 -33.96 -5.52
CA TRP A 193 -30.21 -35.36 -5.13
C TRP A 193 -31.34 -36.21 -5.72
N TYR A 194 -32.59 -35.70 -5.73
CA TYR A 194 -33.74 -36.35 -6.36
C TYR A 194 -33.53 -36.56 -7.87
N TRP A 195 -32.97 -35.59 -8.60
CA TRP A 195 -32.67 -35.72 -10.01
C TRP A 195 -31.48 -36.62 -10.32
N ALA A 196 -30.50 -36.69 -9.44
CA ALA A 196 -29.37 -37.61 -9.57
C ALA A 196 -29.78 -39.08 -9.44
N ASP A 197 -30.76 -39.38 -8.57
CA ASP A 197 -31.30 -40.73 -8.36
C ASP A 197 -32.24 -41.18 -9.51
N LEU A 198 -32.75 -40.28 -10.30
CA LEU A 198 -33.62 -40.57 -11.44
C LEU A 198 -32.84 -40.85 -12.75
N LEU A 199 -31.53 -40.57 -12.79
CA LEU A 199 -30.66 -40.71 -13.95
C LEU A 199 -29.74 -41.95 -13.87
N VAL A 200 -29.86 -42.77 -12.84
CA VAL A 200 -29.23 -44.09 -12.67
C VAL A 200 -30.28 -45.17 -12.92
#